data_2324a6ee00fc1a665cc1bea1672ac5de
#
_entry.id   2324a6ee00fc1a665cc1bea1672ac5de
#
_cell.length_a   1.000
_cell.length_b   1.000
_cell.length_c   1.000
_cell.angle_alpha   90.00
_cell.angle_beta   90.00
_cell.angle_gamma   90.00
#
_symmetry.space_group_name_H-M   'P 1'
#
loop_
_entity.id
_entity.type
_entity.pdbx_description
1 polymer ?
#
loop_
_entity_poly.entity_id
_entity_poly.type
_entity_poly.pdbx_seq_one_letter_code
_entity_poly.pdbx_strand_id
1 'polypeptide(L)'
;MNPKSIISYAAEHEAKFVSIRFTDLPGAWHHLTYPIHNLTEDVFEDGFGFDASSLRGWAVIHESDMLLIPDSSRVWIDPFAEETTICLIANVVEPITKEGYGLDPRSVAVRAESYLRFTGIADTAYFGPEAEFFIFDNVSFHNDQNSAGFTVDSEEGHWNTRRRGDLDNPNLGYHIRAKEGYVPVA
;
A
#
# COMPACT_ATOMS: atom_id res chain seq x y z
N MET A 1 0.99 18.59 4.65
CA MET A 1 0.08 18.85 5.79
C MET A 1 0.93 18.79 7.07
N ASN A 2 0.36 19.06 8.22
CA ASN A 2 1.03 18.86 9.51
C ASN A 2 0.18 17.91 10.38
N PRO A 3 0.71 17.34 11.49
CA PRO A 3 -0.03 16.41 12.34
C PRO A 3 -1.43 16.89 12.76
N LYS A 4 -1.53 18.14 13.20
CA LYS A 4 -2.82 18.74 13.61
C LYS A 4 -3.84 18.75 12.50
N SER A 5 -3.43 19.10 11.27
CA SER A 5 -4.35 19.13 10.13
C SER A 5 -4.80 17.72 9.71
N ILE A 6 -3.99 16.69 9.93
CA ILE A 6 -4.37 15.29 9.69
C ILE A 6 -5.39 14.82 10.72
N ILE A 7 -5.18 15.16 12.00
CA ILE A 7 -6.15 14.83 13.07
C ILE A 7 -7.48 15.55 12.83
N SER A 8 -7.45 16.82 12.41
CA SER A 8 -8.66 17.55 12.02
C SER A 8 -9.36 16.91 10.83
N TYR A 9 -8.61 16.51 9.80
CA TYR A 9 -9.13 15.80 8.64
C TYR A 9 -9.81 14.48 9.04
N ALA A 10 -9.20 13.71 9.95
CA ALA A 10 -9.79 12.48 10.47
C ALA A 10 -11.13 12.75 11.20
N ALA A 11 -11.18 13.80 11.99
CA ALA A 11 -12.39 14.19 12.72
C ALA A 11 -13.50 14.68 11.77
N GLU A 12 -13.19 15.49 10.77
CA GLU A 12 -14.12 15.99 9.77
C GLU A 12 -14.79 14.86 8.96
N HIS A 13 -14.06 13.75 8.75
CA HIS A 13 -14.57 12.60 8.03
C HIS A 13 -15.10 11.49 8.94
N GLU A 14 -15.23 11.75 10.24
CA GLU A 14 -15.71 10.79 11.23
C GLU A 14 -14.95 9.44 11.19
N ALA A 15 -13.65 9.50 10.95
CA ALA A 15 -12.81 8.32 10.82
C ALA A 15 -12.84 7.46 12.09
N LYS A 16 -12.96 6.16 11.92
CA LYS A 16 -12.94 5.16 13.00
C LYS A 16 -11.56 4.55 13.19
N PHE A 17 -10.80 4.44 12.10
CA PHE A 17 -9.50 3.81 12.08
C PHE A 17 -8.46 4.65 11.35
N VAL A 18 -7.20 4.40 11.67
CA VAL A 18 -6.04 4.84 10.89
C VAL A 18 -5.24 3.61 10.45
N SER A 19 -4.94 3.53 9.16
CA SER A 19 -4.10 2.52 8.53
C SER A 19 -2.71 3.12 8.26
N ILE A 20 -1.70 2.61 8.95
CA ILE A 20 -0.30 3.02 8.78
C ILE A 20 0.34 2.06 7.79
N ARG A 21 0.74 2.57 6.63
CA ARG A 21 1.22 1.76 5.49
C ARG A 21 2.70 1.95 5.27
N PHE A 22 3.39 0.85 4.95
CA PHE A 22 4.80 0.84 4.62
C PHE A 22 5.09 -0.27 3.59
N THR A 23 6.26 -0.23 2.98
CA THR A 23 6.65 -1.16 1.90
C THR A 23 7.83 -2.00 2.34
N ASP A 24 7.82 -3.29 2.05
CA ASP A 24 8.97 -4.17 2.26
C ASP A 24 9.94 -4.21 1.07
N LEU A 25 11.07 -4.93 1.20
CA LEU A 25 12.06 -5.07 0.15
C LEU A 25 11.52 -5.67 -1.17
N PRO A 26 10.67 -6.71 -1.13
CA PRO A 26 10.02 -7.22 -2.34
C PRO A 26 9.01 -6.27 -3.00
N GLY A 27 8.65 -5.17 -2.35
CA GLY A 27 7.68 -4.20 -2.85
C GLY A 27 6.25 -4.45 -2.39
N ALA A 28 6.02 -5.40 -1.48
CA ALA A 28 4.70 -5.61 -0.91
C ALA A 28 4.31 -4.47 0.03
N TRP A 29 3.06 -4.05 -0.07
CA TRP A 29 2.53 -2.98 0.77
C TRP A 29 1.85 -3.57 2.00
N HIS A 30 2.45 -3.36 3.14
CA HIS A 30 1.95 -3.77 4.45
C HIS A 30 1.22 -2.63 5.14
N HIS A 31 0.36 -2.97 6.09
CA HIS A 31 -0.28 -1.97 6.93
C HIS A 31 -0.58 -2.52 8.33
N LEU A 32 -0.61 -1.62 9.30
CA LEU A 32 -1.15 -1.83 10.62
C LEU A 32 -2.32 -0.87 10.83
N THR A 33 -3.42 -1.39 11.34
CA THR A 33 -4.64 -0.59 11.57
C THR A 33 -4.86 -0.39 13.05
N TYR A 34 -5.06 0.86 13.43
CA TYR A 34 -5.33 1.26 14.81
C TYR A 34 -6.66 1.99 14.90
N PRO A 35 -7.38 1.90 16.04
CA PRO A 35 -8.48 2.80 16.33
C PRO A 35 -8.03 4.26 16.23
N ILE A 36 -8.89 5.12 15.72
CA ILE A 36 -8.53 6.52 15.42
C ILE A 36 -8.02 7.32 16.61
N HIS A 37 -8.45 6.98 17.84
CA HIS A 37 -7.99 7.66 19.05
C HIS A 37 -6.48 7.44 19.35
N ASN A 38 -5.85 6.45 18.72
CA ASN A 38 -4.40 6.26 18.80
C ASN A 38 -3.62 7.24 17.90
N LEU A 39 -4.30 7.95 17.00
CA LEU A 39 -3.67 8.95 16.16
C LEU A 39 -3.60 10.29 16.91
N THR A 40 -2.54 10.48 17.67
CA THR A 40 -2.22 11.71 18.39
C THR A 40 -1.09 12.47 17.69
N GLU A 41 -0.81 13.70 18.12
CA GLU A 41 0.34 14.44 17.57
C GLU A 41 1.67 13.74 17.85
N ASP A 42 1.79 13.12 19.01
CA ASP A 42 3.03 12.47 19.48
C ASP A 42 3.45 11.29 18.59
N VAL A 43 2.49 10.56 17.97
CA VAL A 43 2.84 9.41 17.12
C VAL A 43 3.58 9.80 15.83
N PHE A 44 3.58 11.08 15.46
CA PHE A 44 4.38 11.56 14.34
C PHE A 44 5.87 11.75 14.69
N GLU A 45 6.20 11.72 15.98
CA GLU A 45 7.58 11.74 16.49
C GLU A 45 7.97 10.39 17.10
N ASP A 46 7.09 9.80 17.91
CA ASP A 46 7.35 8.56 18.64
C ASP A 46 7.14 7.32 17.78
N GLY A 47 6.20 7.38 16.84
CA GLY A 47 5.87 6.29 15.92
C GLY A 47 4.98 5.22 16.53
N PHE A 48 4.63 4.23 15.70
CA PHE A 48 3.95 3.00 16.09
C PHE A 48 4.95 1.85 16.10
N GLY A 49 5.05 1.12 17.20
CA GLY A 49 5.93 -0.04 17.31
C GLY A 49 5.39 -1.23 16.53
N PHE A 50 6.28 -1.98 15.88
CA PHE A 50 5.95 -3.26 15.27
C PHE A 50 7.17 -4.21 15.27
N ASP A 51 6.90 -5.51 15.16
CA ASP A 51 7.91 -6.56 15.06
C ASP A 51 8.28 -6.82 13.58
N ALA A 52 9.44 -6.32 13.18
CA ALA A 52 9.98 -6.48 11.83
C ALA A 52 10.48 -7.89 11.52
N SER A 53 10.61 -8.80 12.52
CA SER A 53 10.93 -10.20 12.26
C SER A 53 9.80 -10.93 11.52
N SER A 54 8.59 -10.38 11.56
CA SER A 54 7.45 -10.85 10.78
C SER A 54 7.59 -10.59 9.28
N LEU A 55 8.57 -9.76 8.88
CA LEU A 55 8.81 -9.41 7.49
C LEU A 55 10.01 -10.17 6.94
N ARG A 56 9.79 -10.83 5.79
CA ARG A 56 10.83 -11.64 5.17
C ARG A 56 12.06 -10.81 4.80
N GLY A 57 13.21 -11.18 5.37
CA GLY A 57 14.51 -10.60 5.03
C GLY A 57 14.84 -9.30 5.78
N TRP A 58 14.01 -8.88 6.76
CA TRP A 58 14.27 -7.65 7.50
C TRP A 58 15.13 -7.88 8.74
N ALA A 59 14.57 -8.29 9.84
CA ALA A 59 15.29 -8.37 11.11
C ALA A 59 15.27 -9.78 11.71
N VAL A 60 16.21 -10.06 12.59
CA VAL A 60 16.20 -11.26 13.42
C VAL A 60 15.45 -10.97 14.74
N ILE A 61 14.88 -12.00 15.35
CA ILE A 61 13.96 -11.87 16.49
C ILE A 61 14.50 -11.01 17.66
N HIS A 62 15.80 -11.00 17.92
CA HIS A 62 16.39 -10.27 19.03
C HIS A 62 16.72 -8.79 18.74
N GLU A 63 16.49 -8.33 17.50
CA GLU A 63 16.69 -6.94 17.07
C GLU A 63 15.54 -6.51 16.13
N SER A 64 14.32 -6.96 16.43
CA SER A 64 13.20 -6.84 15.50
C SER A 64 12.25 -5.68 15.77
N ASP A 65 12.34 -5.05 16.93
CA ASP A 65 11.48 -3.92 17.26
C ASP A 65 11.85 -2.71 16.40
N MET A 66 10.89 -2.25 15.60
CA MET A 66 11.02 -1.07 14.75
C MET A 66 9.86 -0.11 14.98
N LEU A 67 10.02 1.12 14.51
CA LEU A 67 8.97 2.14 14.58
C LEU A 67 8.51 2.55 13.20
N LEU A 68 7.21 2.74 13.06
CA LEU A 68 6.57 3.34 11.90
C LEU A 68 6.28 4.81 12.22
N ILE A 69 7.05 5.73 11.64
CA ILE A 69 6.83 7.16 11.78
C ILE A 69 5.93 7.64 10.64
N PRO A 70 4.69 8.06 10.91
CA PRO A 70 3.78 8.51 9.86
C PRO A 70 4.30 9.76 9.14
N ASP A 71 4.24 9.74 7.81
CA ASP A 71 4.56 10.90 6.98
C ASP A 71 3.34 11.84 6.91
N SER A 72 3.47 13.02 7.47
CA SER A 72 2.41 14.01 7.48
C SER A 72 2.20 14.74 6.15
N SER A 73 2.98 14.45 5.12
CA SER A 73 2.86 15.13 3.82
C SER A 73 1.57 14.79 3.09
N ARG A 74 1.01 13.60 3.32
CA ARG A 74 -0.18 13.12 2.62
C ARG A 74 -1.04 12.22 3.50
N VAL A 75 -2.36 12.42 3.40
CA VAL A 75 -3.41 11.58 4.01
C VAL A 75 -4.51 11.35 2.98
N TRP A 76 -5.17 10.19 3.03
CA TRP A 76 -6.36 9.89 2.22
C TRP A 76 -7.28 8.93 2.95
N ILE A 77 -8.54 8.85 2.51
CA ILE A 77 -9.51 7.86 2.98
C ILE A 77 -9.34 6.59 2.15
N ASP A 78 -9.33 5.42 2.81
CA ASP A 78 -9.37 4.12 2.13
C ASP A 78 -10.74 3.93 1.48
N PRO A 79 -10.82 3.86 0.13
CA PRO A 79 -12.10 3.71 -0.55
C PRO A 79 -12.70 2.30 -0.46
N PHE A 80 -11.94 1.33 0.06
CA PHE A 80 -12.33 -0.08 0.13
C PHE A 80 -12.63 -0.55 1.55
N ALA A 81 -12.38 0.28 2.57
CA ALA A 81 -12.69 -0.07 3.95
C ALA A 81 -14.19 0.13 4.23
N GLU A 82 -14.79 -0.82 4.95
CA GLU A 82 -16.20 -0.75 5.36
C GLU A 82 -16.44 0.44 6.31
N GLU A 83 -15.55 0.60 7.30
CA GLU A 83 -15.57 1.74 8.22
C GLU A 83 -14.59 2.82 7.75
N THR A 84 -14.95 4.09 7.91
CA THR A 84 -14.10 5.20 7.49
C THR A 84 -12.71 5.08 8.11
N THR A 85 -11.74 4.80 7.26
CA THR A 85 -10.33 4.58 7.61
C THR A 85 -9.46 5.58 6.87
N ILE A 86 -8.69 6.37 7.59
CA ILE A 86 -7.66 7.20 6.96
C ILE A 86 -6.36 6.41 6.80
N CYS A 87 -5.63 6.69 5.74
CA CYS A 87 -4.36 6.06 5.42
C CYS A 87 -3.23 7.06 5.49
N LEU A 88 -2.14 6.65 6.12
CA LEU A 88 -0.86 7.35 6.17
C LEU A 88 0.26 6.40 5.73
N ILE A 89 1.21 6.92 4.97
CA ILE A 89 2.45 6.20 4.69
C ILE A 89 3.41 6.49 5.83
N ALA A 90 4.19 5.49 6.24
CA ALA A 90 5.20 5.64 7.28
C ALA A 90 6.61 5.35 6.77
N ASN A 91 7.58 6.00 7.40
CA ASN A 91 8.98 5.62 7.33
C ASN A 91 9.28 4.60 8.44
N VAL A 92 10.10 3.62 8.14
CA VAL A 92 10.57 2.66 9.15
C VAL A 92 11.88 3.16 9.73
N VAL A 93 11.93 3.24 11.05
CA VAL A 93 13.12 3.74 11.76
C VAL A 93 13.52 2.83 12.89
N GLU A 94 14.80 2.86 13.22
CA GLU A 94 15.38 2.20 14.39
C GLU A 94 14.87 2.88 15.69
N PRO A 95 14.41 2.13 16.67
CA PRO A 95 13.78 2.70 17.85
C PRO A 95 14.73 3.52 18.74
N ILE A 96 16.02 3.16 18.78
CA ILE A 96 17.03 3.80 19.63
C ILE A 96 17.64 5.03 18.95
N THR A 97 18.08 4.87 17.71
CA THR A 97 18.77 5.93 16.96
C THR A 97 17.83 6.90 16.27
N LYS A 98 16.58 6.47 16.03
CA LYS A 98 15.59 7.16 15.20
C LYS A 98 16.05 7.39 13.76
N GLU A 99 17.09 6.67 13.34
CA GLU A 99 17.56 6.71 11.96
C GLU A 99 16.70 5.80 11.07
N GLY A 100 16.58 6.16 9.79
CA GLY A 100 15.83 5.36 8.81
C GLY A 100 16.42 3.96 8.67
N TYR A 101 15.56 2.94 8.78
CA TYR A 101 15.99 1.55 8.67
C TYR A 101 16.62 1.27 7.30
N GLY A 102 17.80 0.61 7.32
CA GLY A 102 18.62 0.42 6.12
C GLY A 102 17.96 -0.37 5.00
N LEU A 103 17.03 -1.28 5.33
CA LEU A 103 16.29 -2.13 4.39
C LEU A 103 14.89 -1.59 4.05
N ASP A 104 14.50 -0.44 4.60
CA ASP A 104 13.28 0.25 4.19
C ASP A 104 13.48 0.92 2.83
N PRO A 105 12.74 0.53 1.76
CA PRO A 105 12.88 1.13 0.43
C PRO A 105 12.63 2.64 0.43
N ARG A 106 11.74 3.12 1.30
CA ARG A 106 11.46 4.54 1.44
C ARG A 106 12.64 5.31 2.03
N SER A 107 13.32 4.74 3.02
CA SER A 107 14.56 5.30 3.57
C SER A 107 15.68 5.35 2.53
N VAL A 108 15.76 4.38 1.62
CA VAL A 108 16.70 4.40 0.48
C VAL A 108 16.37 5.56 -0.45
N ALA A 109 15.10 5.77 -0.79
CA ALA A 109 14.66 6.86 -1.65
C ALA A 109 14.96 8.25 -1.03
N VAL A 110 14.73 8.42 0.26
CA VAL A 110 15.05 9.66 1.00
C VAL A 110 16.55 9.94 0.98
N ARG A 111 17.38 8.91 1.17
CA ARG A 111 18.85 9.07 1.06
C ARG A 111 19.28 9.43 -0.36
N ALA A 112 18.67 8.83 -1.37
CA ALA A 112 18.99 9.14 -2.78
C ALA A 112 18.61 10.58 -3.13
N GLU A 113 17.46 11.06 -2.68
CA GLU A 113 17.02 12.44 -2.86
C GLU A 113 17.97 13.44 -2.15
N SER A 114 18.37 13.12 -0.93
CA SER A 114 19.33 13.93 -0.17
C SER A 114 20.70 13.97 -0.86
N TYR A 115 21.15 12.85 -1.40
CA TYR A 115 22.39 12.78 -2.15
C TYR A 115 22.33 13.60 -3.45
N LEU A 116 21.22 13.54 -4.18
CA LEU A 116 21.00 14.36 -5.38
C LEU A 116 21.21 15.84 -5.09
N ARG A 117 20.57 16.35 -4.02
CA ARG A 117 20.74 17.74 -3.57
C ARG A 117 22.18 18.05 -3.15
N PHE A 118 22.84 17.13 -2.42
CA PHE A 118 24.21 17.28 -1.97
C PHE A 118 25.20 17.42 -3.14
N THR A 119 25.00 16.70 -4.23
CA THR A 119 25.88 16.78 -5.42
C THR A 119 25.78 18.13 -6.15
N GLY A 120 24.72 18.90 -5.93
CA GLY A 120 24.45 20.15 -6.64
C GLY A 120 24.07 19.96 -8.11
N ILE A 121 23.90 18.72 -8.58
CA ILE A 121 23.50 18.43 -9.98
C ILE A 121 22.02 18.78 -10.19
N ALA A 122 21.17 18.42 -9.23
CA ALA A 122 19.74 18.73 -9.24
C ALA A 122 19.18 18.73 -7.81
N ASP A 123 18.01 19.31 -7.62
CA ASP A 123 17.25 19.31 -6.37
C ASP A 123 15.97 18.49 -6.45
N THR A 124 15.57 18.11 -7.64
CA THR A 124 14.30 17.42 -7.92
C THR A 124 14.49 16.31 -8.93
N ALA A 125 13.86 15.15 -8.66
CA ALA A 125 13.76 14.03 -9.59
C ALA A 125 12.29 13.79 -9.92
N TYR A 126 11.97 13.61 -11.20
CA TYR A 126 10.64 13.27 -11.69
C TYR A 126 10.59 11.81 -12.12
N PHE A 127 9.54 11.13 -11.68
CA PHE A 127 9.26 9.74 -12.03
C PHE A 127 7.90 9.66 -12.72
N GLY A 128 7.81 8.84 -13.77
CA GLY A 128 6.55 8.56 -14.48
C GLY A 128 6.14 7.11 -14.25
N PRO A 129 5.47 6.77 -13.13
CA PRO A 129 5.02 5.41 -12.90
C PRO A 129 3.90 5.03 -13.86
N GLU A 130 3.94 3.80 -14.36
CA GLU A 130 2.88 3.17 -15.16
C GLU A 130 2.20 2.10 -14.31
N ALA A 131 1.01 2.40 -13.79
CA ALA A 131 0.25 1.46 -12.99
C ALA A 131 -0.59 0.56 -13.90
N GLU A 132 -0.29 -0.73 -13.90
CA GLU A 132 -1.00 -1.76 -14.66
C GLU A 132 -1.83 -2.64 -13.73
N PHE A 133 -3.04 -2.98 -14.14
CA PHE A 133 -3.94 -3.82 -13.36
C PHE A 133 -4.89 -4.60 -14.26
N PHE A 134 -5.44 -5.68 -13.72
CA PHE A 134 -6.46 -6.48 -14.38
C PHE A 134 -7.83 -6.21 -13.78
N ILE A 135 -8.86 -6.25 -14.62
CA ILE A 135 -10.26 -6.25 -14.19
C ILE A 135 -10.80 -7.65 -14.45
N PHE A 136 -11.39 -8.26 -13.42
CA PHE A 136 -11.97 -9.59 -13.52
C PHE A 136 -13.49 -9.52 -13.34
N ASP A 137 -14.19 -10.32 -14.14
CA ASP A 137 -15.65 -10.50 -14.02
C ASP A 137 -16.00 -11.50 -12.91
N ASN A 138 -15.11 -12.45 -12.65
CA ASN A 138 -15.28 -13.40 -11.56
C ASN A 138 -13.93 -13.78 -10.96
N VAL A 139 -13.90 -13.84 -9.63
CA VAL A 139 -12.79 -14.38 -8.84
C VAL A 139 -13.36 -15.38 -7.86
N SER A 140 -12.91 -16.61 -7.92
CA SER A 140 -13.21 -17.61 -6.91
C SER A 140 -11.92 -18.19 -6.33
N PHE A 141 -11.91 -18.46 -5.04
CA PHE A 141 -10.74 -19.02 -4.37
C PHE A 141 -11.16 -20.07 -3.33
N HIS A 142 -10.25 -20.97 -3.02
CA HIS A 142 -10.36 -21.87 -1.89
C HIS A 142 -9.03 -21.92 -1.15
N ASN A 143 -9.09 -22.09 0.16
CA ASN A 143 -7.91 -22.18 1.01
C ASN A 143 -8.19 -23.15 2.17
N ASP A 144 -7.93 -24.43 1.93
CA ASP A 144 -8.08 -25.52 2.88
C ASP A 144 -6.73 -25.93 3.46
N GLN A 145 -6.72 -26.79 4.47
CA GLN A 145 -5.49 -27.25 5.13
C GLN A 145 -4.49 -27.92 4.18
N ASN A 146 -4.97 -28.58 3.15
CA ASN A 146 -4.16 -29.37 2.22
C ASN A 146 -4.26 -28.92 0.76
N SER A 147 -5.02 -27.89 0.48
CA SER A 147 -5.24 -27.38 -0.87
C SER A 147 -5.56 -25.91 -0.85
N ALA A 148 -4.94 -25.15 -1.76
CA ALA A 148 -5.27 -23.77 -1.99
C ALA A 148 -5.21 -23.47 -3.49
N GLY A 149 -6.06 -22.57 -3.95
CA GLY A 149 -6.08 -22.17 -5.35
C GLY A 149 -7.05 -21.05 -5.62
N PHE A 150 -6.97 -20.51 -6.82
CA PHE A 150 -7.89 -19.49 -7.30
C PHE A 150 -8.20 -19.72 -8.79
N THR A 151 -9.34 -19.18 -9.20
CA THR A 151 -9.73 -19.08 -10.61
C THR A 151 -10.21 -17.67 -10.86
N VAL A 152 -9.72 -17.06 -11.91
CA VAL A 152 -10.18 -15.76 -12.37
C VAL A 152 -10.80 -15.90 -13.74
N ASP A 153 -11.80 -15.11 -14.03
CA ASP A 153 -12.42 -14.99 -15.33
C ASP A 153 -12.53 -13.53 -15.73
N SER A 154 -12.33 -13.24 -16.99
CA SER A 154 -12.41 -11.89 -17.52
C SER A 154 -13.00 -11.91 -18.90
N GLU A 155 -13.93 -11.02 -19.17
CA GLU A 155 -14.52 -10.84 -20.49
C GLU A 155 -13.46 -10.56 -21.55
N GLU A 156 -12.41 -9.85 -21.18
CA GLU A 156 -11.29 -9.49 -22.05
C GLU A 156 -10.16 -10.53 -22.08
N GLY A 157 -10.18 -11.51 -21.19
CA GLY A 157 -9.14 -12.54 -21.08
C GLY A 157 -9.19 -13.53 -22.22
N HIS A 158 -8.05 -13.87 -22.82
CA HIS A 158 -7.97 -14.95 -23.82
C HIS A 158 -8.31 -16.32 -23.24
N TRP A 159 -8.28 -16.47 -21.92
CA TRP A 159 -8.72 -17.66 -21.15
C TRP A 159 -10.19 -17.61 -20.75
N ASN A 160 -10.95 -16.63 -21.24
CA ASN A 160 -12.35 -16.43 -20.90
C ASN A 160 -13.14 -17.73 -21.03
N THR A 161 -13.80 -18.14 -19.94
CA THR A 161 -14.58 -19.38 -19.89
C THR A 161 -15.99 -19.22 -20.43
N ARG A 162 -16.43 -17.99 -20.71
CA ARG A 162 -17.82 -17.64 -21.09
C ARG A 162 -18.85 -18.09 -20.05
N ARG A 163 -18.44 -18.27 -18.82
CA ARG A 163 -19.37 -18.54 -17.73
C ARG A 163 -20.19 -17.28 -17.51
N ARG A 164 -21.48 -17.46 -17.38
CA ARG A 164 -22.33 -16.38 -16.92
C ARG A 164 -21.99 -16.13 -15.47
N GLY A 165 -21.53 -14.92 -15.16
CA GLY A 165 -21.44 -14.40 -13.82
C GLY A 165 -22.82 -14.23 -13.19
N ASP A 166 -22.98 -13.29 -12.34
CA ASP A 166 -24.28 -12.90 -11.81
C ASP A 166 -25.26 -12.57 -12.95
N LEU A 167 -26.55 -12.85 -12.75
CA LEU A 167 -27.59 -12.69 -13.77
C LEU A 167 -27.61 -11.27 -14.40
N ASP A 168 -27.14 -10.26 -13.66
CA ASP A 168 -27.14 -8.87 -14.05
C ASP A 168 -25.87 -8.45 -14.82
N ASN A 169 -24.83 -9.29 -14.86
CA ASN A 169 -23.58 -8.99 -15.57
C ASN A 169 -23.01 -10.25 -16.26
N PRO A 170 -23.58 -10.66 -17.38
CA PRO A 170 -23.15 -11.85 -18.10
C PRO A 170 -21.77 -11.63 -18.73
N ASN A 171 -20.89 -12.62 -18.57
CA ASN A 171 -19.65 -12.70 -19.32
C ASN A 171 -19.96 -12.99 -20.79
N LEU A 172 -19.74 -12.03 -21.67
CA LEU A 172 -20.09 -12.11 -23.09
C LEU A 172 -19.08 -12.88 -23.94
N GLY A 173 -17.95 -13.29 -23.34
CA GLY A 173 -16.93 -14.05 -24.07
C GLY A 173 -16.07 -13.20 -25.01
N TYR A 174 -16.07 -11.89 -24.81
CA TYR A 174 -15.17 -10.99 -25.52
C TYR A 174 -13.75 -11.12 -24.94
N HIS A 175 -12.74 -11.00 -25.79
CA HIS A 175 -11.36 -10.95 -25.31
C HIS A 175 -10.49 -10.14 -26.26
N ILE A 176 -9.53 -9.47 -25.65
CA ILE A 176 -8.54 -8.65 -26.34
C ILE A 176 -7.44 -9.55 -26.90
N ARG A 177 -7.02 -9.32 -28.12
CA ARG A 177 -5.88 -9.99 -28.75
C ARG A 177 -4.57 -9.38 -28.30
N ALA A 178 -3.48 -10.10 -28.54
CA ALA A 178 -2.14 -9.58 -28.27
C ALA A 178 -1.92 -8.23 -28.99
N LYS A 179 -1.42 -7.24 -28.26
CA LYS A 179 -1.20 -5.84 -28.70
C LYS A 179 -2.47 -5.03 -28.98
N GLU A 180 -3.61 -5.48 -28.52
CA GLU A 180 -4.86 -4.71 -28.50
C GLU A 180 -5.12 -4.17 -27.08
N GLY A 181 -6.11 -3.30 -26.93
CA GLY A 181 -6.56 -2.79 -25.63
C GLY A 181 -5.93 -1.48 -25.18
N TYR A 182 -4.85 -1.04 -25.81
CA TYR A 182 -4.24 0.25 -25.50
C TYR A 182 -5.10 1.44 -25.99
N VAL A 183 -5.86 1.24 -27.04
CA VAL A 183 -6.80 2.21 -27.59
C VAL A 183 -8.21 1.66 -27.42
N PRO A 184 -9.19 2.46 -26.96
CA PRO A 184 -10.57 2.01 -26.87
C PRO A 184 -11.07 1.48 -28.21
N VAL A 185 -11.73 0.33 -28.17
CA VAL A 185 -12.44 -0.24 -29.34
C VAL A 185 -13.90 0.15 -29.23
N ALA A 186 -14.46 0.60 -30.32
CA ALA A 186 -15.87 0.96 -30.44
C ALA A 186 -16.76 -0.29 -30.56
#